data_3af511998e42fa93ac49fc396f2ebfb6
#
_entry.id   3af511998e42fa93ac49fc396f2ebfb6
#
_cell.length_a   1.000
_cell.length_b   1.000
_cell.length_c   1.000
_cell.angle_alpha   90.00
_cell.angle_beta   90.00
_cell.angle_gamma   90.00
#
_symmetry.space_group_name_H-M   'P 1'
#
loop_
_entity.id
_entity.type
_entity.pdbx_description
1 polymer ?
#
loop_
_entity_poly.entity_id
_entity_poly.type
_entity_poly.pdbx_seq_one_letter_code
_entity_poly.pdbx_strand_id
1 'polypeptide(L)'
;MTKVTSQEIAQFRSQLADDLSDMEALDLIEDCEGDLEDAAMTLAIRAGQQPERANSEWLDALARKWRVVICEQEYREDLLNTSLQKMMEHLKTTPTFPKILAAPVLIYVLKQGVNNFCEPLDLLK
;
A
#
# COMPACT_ATOMS: atom_id res chain seq x y z
N MET A 1 -4.58 13.59 3.70
CA MET A 1 -3.22 13.07 3.93
C MET A 1 -3.28 11.87 4.88
N THR A 2 -2.61 10.78 4.52
CA THR A 2 -2.56 9.58 5.35
C THR A 2 -1.27 9.58 6.16
N LYS A 3 -1.40 9.54 7.47
CA LYS A 3 -0.27 9.60 8.38
C LYS A 3 0.06 8.21 8.94
N VAL A 4 1.32 7.79 8.78
CA VAL A 4 1.81 6.52 9.33
C VAL A 4 2.70 6.85 10.52
N THR A 5 2.38 6.27 11.68
CA THR A 5 3.14 6.56 12.91
C THR A 5 4.45 5.77 12.95
N SER A 6 5.38 6.22 13.79
CA SER A 6 6.64 5.51 13.99
C SER A 6 6.43 4.08 14.48
N GLN A 7 5.43 3.85 15.32
CA GLN A 7 5.09 2.51 15.80
C GLN A 7 4.60 1.62 14.68
N GLU A 8 3.74 2.16 13.81
CA GLU A 8 3.25 1.43 12.65
C GLU A 8 4.39 1.08 11.70
N ILE A 9 5.28 2.02 11.45
CA ILE A 9 6.46 1.76 10.60
C ILE A 9 7.29 0.63 11.18
N ALA A 10 7.53 0.63 12.50
CA ALA A 10 8.29 -0.44 13.15
C ALA A 10 7.63 -1.81 12.99
N GLN A 11 6.30 -1.87 13.12
CA GLN A 11 5.54 -3.10 12.90
C GLN A 11 5.67 -3.60 11.47
N PHE A 12 5.55 -2.72 10.49
CA PHE A 12 5.70 -3.10 9.09
C PHE A 12 7.13 -3.53 8.77
N ARG A 13 8.14 -2.87 9.36
CA ARG A 13 9.53 -3.29 9.18
C ARG A 13 9.74 -4.72 9.64
N SER A 14 9.15 -5.11 10.76
CA SER A 14 9.31 -6.48 11.27
C SER A 14 8.67 -7.51 10.35
N GLN A 15 7.59 -7.16 9.65
CA GLN A 15 6.94 -8.06 8.71
C GLN A 15 7.65 -8.14 7.36
N LEU A 16 8.25 -7.05 6.92
CA LEU A 16 8.76 -6.90 5.55
C LEU A 16 10.28 -6.87 5.48
N ALA A 17 10.97 -7.29 6.54
CA ALA A 17 12.41 -7.17 6.67
C ALA A 17 13.23 -7.91 5.59
N ASP A 18 12.65 -8.93 4.96
CA ASP A 18 13.35 -9.75 3.99
C ASP A 18 13.42 -9.15 2.59
N ASP A 19 12.75 -8.04 2.35
CA ASP A 19 12.70 -7.42 1.02
C ASP A 19 13.26 -6.00 1.07
N LEU A 20 14.34 -5.77 0.31
CA LEU A 20 15.01 -4.47 0.30
C LEU A 20 14.12 -3.36 -0.29
N SER A 21 13.29 -3.67 -1.28
CA SER A 21 12.37 -2.70 -1.86
C SER A 21 11.35 -2.22 -0.83
N ASP A 22 10.84 -3.15 -0.02
CA ASP A 22 9.88 -2.82 1.01
C ASP A 22 10.53 -1.97 2.11
N MET A 23 11.77 -2.30 2.47
CA MET A 23 12.51 -1.51 3.46
C MET A 23 12.79 -0.11 2.94
N GLU A 24 13.13 0.03 1.66
CA GLU A 24 13.31 1.35 1.05
C GLU A 24 12.02 2.18 1.11
N ALA A 25 10.88 1.55 0.83
CA ALA A 25 9.59 2.22 0.92
C ALA A 25 9.31 2.70 2.34
N LEU A 26 9.57 1.87 3.34
CA LEU A 26 9.36 2.24 4.74
C LEU A 26 10.32 3.36 5.18
N ASP A 27 11.58 3.31 4.75
CA ASP A 27 12.54 4.37 5.03
C ASP A 27 12.06 5.70 4.46
N LEU A 28 11.51 5.69 3.26
CA LEU A 28 11.03 6.90 2.62
C LEU A 28 9.79 7.45 3.32
N ILE A 29 8.88 6.58 3.77
CA ILE A 29 7.72 7.01 4.56
C ILE A 29 8.20 7.71 5.83
N GLU A 30 9.20 7.16 6.48
CA GLU A 30 9.79 7.77 7.67
C GLU A 30 10.43 9.12 7.34
N ASP A 31 11.19 9.19 6.24
CA ASP A 31 11.82 10.43 5.79
C ASP A 31 10.80 11.52 5.44
N CYS A 32 9.61 11.12 4.99
CA CYS A 32 8.51 12.04 4.72
C CYS A 32 7.66 12.32 5.96
N GLU A 33 8.19 12.02 7.13
CA GLU A 33 7.52 12.26 8.42
C GLU A 33 6.16 11.54 8.52
N GLY A 34 6.06 10.38 7.90
CA GLY A 34 4.84 9.57 7.92
C GLY A 34 3.81 9.93 6.87
N ASP A 35 4.09 10.89 5.98
CA ASP A 35 3.18 11.25 4.90
C ASP A 35 3.22 10.20 3.81
N LEU A 36 2.22 9.32 3.81
CA LEU A 36 2.19 8.16 2.93
C LEU A 36 2.04 8.56 1.46
N GLU A 37 1.18 9.53 1.17
CA GLU A 37 0.98 9.99 -0.21
C GLU A 37 2.25 10.59 -0.82
N ASP A 38 2.96 11.38 -0.04
CA ASP A 38 4.21 12.00 -0.49
C ASP A 38 5.28 10.94 -0.75
N ALA A 39 5.41 9.99 0.15
CA ALA A 39 6.37 8.88 -0.02
C ALA A 39 6.03 8.04 -1.25
N ALA A 40 4.75 7.70 -1.44
CA ALA A 40 4.32 6.90 -2.58
C ALA A 40 4.60 7.62 -3.90
N MET A 41 4.34 8.91 -3.96
CA MET A 41 4.61 9.70 -5.15
C MET A 41 6.10 9.74 -5.48
N THR A 42 6.95 9.90 -4.47
CA THR A 42 8.40 9.89 -4.65
C THR A 42 8.87 8.54 -5.19
N LEU A 43 8.36 7.45 -4.64
CA LEU A 43 8.69 6.11 -5.12
C LEU A 43 8.25 5.89 -6.56
N ALA A 44 7.06 6.37 -6.90
CA ALA A 44 6.52 6.25 -8.26
C ALA A 44 7.42 6.98 -9.26
N ILE A 45 7.87 8.17 -8.92
CA ILE A 45 8.76 8.96 -9.77
C ILE A 45 10.10 8.23 -9.96
N ARG A 46 10.66 7.69 -8.89
CA ARG A 46 11.92 6.91 -8.97
C ARG A 46 11.78 5.68 -9.85
N ALA A 47 10.59 5.09 -9.89
CA ALA A 47 10.31 3.91 -10.71
C ALA A 47 9.96 4.26 -12.16
N GLY A 48 10.06 5.52 -12.54
CA GLY A 48 9.78 5.96 -13.91
C GLY A 48 8.32 6.21 -14.21
N GLN A 49 7.46 6.18 -13.22
CA GLN A 49 6.05 6.53 -13.40
C GLN A 49 5.89 8.04 -13.36
N GLN A 50 4.79 8.52 -13.89
CA GLN A 50 4.53 9.96 -13.97
C GLN A 50 3.22 10.30 -13.25
N PRO A 51 3.20 10.24 -11.91
CA PRO A 51 2.00 10.61 -11.18
C PRO A 51 1.77 12.10 -11.30
N GLU A 52 0.49 12.48 -11.30
CA GLU A 52 0.12 13.87 -11.33
C GLU A 52 0.33 14.49 -9.95
N ARG A 53 1.36 15.32 -9.80
CA ARG A 53 1.80 15.84 -8.50
C ARG A 53 0.74 16.67 -7.78
N ALA A 54 -0.14 17.31 -8.52
CA ALA A 54 -1.21 18.12 -7.94
C ALA A 54 -2.37 17.26 -7.41
N ASN A 55 -2.37 15.96 -7.73
CA ASN A 55 -3.45 15.06 -7.34
C ASN A 55 -3.16 14.42 -5.99
N SER A 56 -3.72 15.01 -4.92
CA SER A 56 -3.57 14.47 -3.56
C SER A 56 -4.26 13.11 -3.39
N GLU A 57 -5.11 12.72 -4.35
CA GLU A 57 -5.82 11.45 -4.31
C GLU A 57 -5.18 10.38 -5.20
N TRP A 58 -3.97 10.63 -5.68
CA TRP A 58 -3.30 9.71 -6.60
C TRP A 58 -3.13 8.31 -6.00
N LEU A 59 -2.68 8.22 -4.74
CA LEU A 59 -2.50 6.93 -4.07
C LEU A 59 -3.83 6.21 -3.88
N ASP A 60 -4.88 6.93 -3.49
CA ASP A 60 -6.22 6.37 -3.37
C ASP A 60 -6.71 5.82 -4.71
N ALA A 61 -6.51 6.57 -5.79
CA ALA A 61 -6.91 6.13 -7.12
C ALA A 61 -6.16 4.86 -7.54
N LEU A 62 -4.86 4.78 -7.25
CA LEU A 62 -4.06 3.60 -7.53
C LEU A 62 -4.57 2.39 -6.73
N ALA A 63 -4.83 2.56 -5.45
CA ALA A 63 -5.36 1.49 -4.61
C ALA A 63 -6.70 1.00 -5.14
N ARG A 64 -7.60 1.92 -5.52
CA ARG A 64 -8.92 1.56 -6.06
C ARG A 64 -8.82 0.79 -7.38
N LYS A 65 -7.82 1.11 -8.19
CA LYS A 65 -7.58 0.38 -9.44
C LYS A 65 -7.35 -1.11 -9.18
N TRP A 66 -6.73 -1.44 -8.05
CA TRP A 66 -6.38 -2.81 -7.69
C TRP A 66 -7.29 -3.41 -6.62
N ARG A 67 -8.43 -2.76 -6.35
CA ARG A 67 -9.37 -3.19 -5.31
C ARG A 67 -9.80 -4.65 -5.45
N VAL A 68 -10.11 -5.09 -6.67
CA VAL A 68 -10.56 -6.47 -6.91
C VAL A 68 -9.48 -7.46 -6.47
N VAL A 69 -8.23 -7.18 -6.77
CA VAL A 69 -7.11 -8.05 -6.39
C VAL A 69 -6.90 -8.02 -4.88
N ILE A 70 -6.89 -6.83 -4.29
CA ILE A 70 -6.61 -6.65 -2.86
C ILE A 70 -7.71 -7.25 -2.00
N CYS A 71 -8.96 -7.18 -2.44
CA CYS A 71 -10.11 -7.61 -1.66
C CYS A 71 -10.50 -9.07 -1.88
N GLU A 72 -9.65 -9.87 -2.53
CA GLU A 72 -9.91 -11.29 -2.69
C GLU A 72 -10.06 -11.95 -1.33
N GLN A 73 -11.03 -12.86 -1.21
CA GLN A 73 -11.34 -13.55 0.05
C GLN A 73 -10.12 -14.21 0.67
N GLU A 74 -9.26 -14.79 -0.14
CA GLU A 74 -8.08 -15.50 0.29
C GLU A 74 -7.14 -14.66 1.16
N TYR A 75 -7.08 -13.35 0.89
CA TYR A 75 -6.14 -12.45 1.58
C TYR A 75 -6.81 -11.53 2.60
N ARG A 76 -8.13 -11.44 2.56
CA ARG A 76 -8.85 -10.46 3.34
C ARG A 76 -8.69 -10.63 4.85
N GLU A 77 -8.74 -11.87 5.32
CA GLU A 77 -8.57 -12.15 6.74
C GLU A 77 -7.17 -11.77 7.23
N ASP A 78 -6.14 -12.08 6.44
CA ASP A 78 -4.78 -11.68 6.77
C ASP A 78 -4.66 -10.16 6.90
N LEU A 79 -5.25 -9.42 5.96
CA LEU A 79 -5.22 -7.96 5.99
C LEU A 79 -5.97 -7.41 7.20
N LEU A 80 -7.09 -8.01 7.58
CA LEU A 80 -7.83 -7.62 8.77
C LEU A 80 -6.99 -7.80 10.04
N ASN A 81 -6.08 -8.76 10.03
CA ASN A 81 -5.14 -9.03 11.12
C ASN A 81 -3.81 -8.28 10.94
N THR A 82 -3.76 -7.33 10.02
CA THR A 82 -2.57 -6.54 9.67
C THR A 82 -1.38 -7.37 9.18
N SER A 83 -1.61 -8.59 8.69
CA SER A 83 -0.58 -9.44 8.11
C SER A 83 -0.47 -9.16 6.61
N LEU A 84 0.68 -8.65 6.17
CA LEU A 84 0.86 -8.16 4.80
C LEU A 84 1.58 -9.14 3.87
N GLN A 85 2.26 -10.15 4.40
CA GLN A 85 3.22 -10.93 3.62
C GLN A 85 2.64 -11.60 2.38
N LYS A 86 1.52 -12.32 2.53
CA LYS A 86 0.91 -13.03 1.40
C LYS A 86 0.42 -12.06 0.33
N MET A 87 -0.24 -11.00 0.74
CA MET A 87 -0.76 -10.01 -0.19
C MET A 87 0.37 -9.29 -0.90
N MET A 88 1.46 -8.99 -0.20
CA MET A 88 2.64 -8.37 -0.80
C MET A 88 3.19 -9.25 -1.93
N GLU A 89 3.36 -10.53 -1.68
CA GLU A 89 3.83 -11.46 -2.71
C GLU A 89 2.88 -11.51 -3.89
N HIS A 90 1.59 -11.56 -3.62
CA HIS A 90 0.58 -11.61 -4.67
C HIS A 90 0.63 -10.36 -5.55
N LEU A 91 0.70 -9.17 -4.95
CA LEU A 91 0.81 -7.93 -5.71
C LEU A 91 2.09 -7.86 -6.52
N LYS A 92 3.21 -8.29 -5.95
CA LYS A 92 4.50 -8.26 -6.65
C LYS A 92 4.55 -9.20 -7.83
N THR A 93 3.74 -10.25 -7.83
CA THR A 93 3.66 -11.19 -8.97
C THR A 93 2.51 -10.86 -9.92
N THR A 94 1.68 -9.88 -9.58
CA THR A 94 0.57 -9.46 -10.44
C THR A 94 1.11 -8.65 -11.61
N PRO A 95 0.80 -9.04 -12.86
CA PRO A 95 1.27 -8.29 -14.03
C PRO A 95 0.77 -6.84 -13.98
N THR A 96 1.60 -5.94 -14.44
CA THR A 96 1.34 -4.49 -14.53
C THR A 96 1.24 -3.75 -13.20
N PHE A 97 1.25 -4.43 -12.06
CA PHE A 97 1.29 -3.73 -10.78
C PHE A 97 2.71 -3.19 -10.51
N PRO A 98 2.85 -1.91 -10.14
CA PRO A 98 4.18 -1.35 -9.84
C PRO A 98 4.70 -1.86 -8.49
N LYS A 99 5.61 -2.82 -8.55
CA LYS A 99 6.08 -3.58 -7.37
C LYS A 99 6.58 -2.72 -6.22
N ILE A 100 7.26 -1.61 -6.53
CA ILE A 100 7.80 -0.73 -5.49
C ILE A 100 6.70 -0.04 -4.69
N LEU A 101 5.50 0.01 -5.23
CA LEU A 101 4.34 0.64 -4.58
C LEU A 101 3.49 -0.34 -3.77
N ALA A 102 3.86 -1.63 -3.74
CA ALA A 102 3.08 -2.63 -2.99
C ALA A 102 2.95 -2.26 -1.51
N ALA A 103 4.04 -1.91 -0.84
CA ALA A 103 3.99 -1.54 0.57
C ALA A 103 3.14 -0.28 0.80
N PRO A 104 3.36 0.85 0.10
CA PRO A 104 2.52 2.03 0.30
C PRO A 104 1.04 1.78 0.02
N VAL A 105 0.71 1.01 -1.02
CA VAL A 105 -0.69 0.71 -1.35
C VAL A 105 -1.36 -0.08 -0.23
N LEU A 106 -0.70 -1.12 0.26
CA LEU A 106 -1.30 -1.94 1.32
C LEU A 106 -1.39 -1.20 2.66
N ILE A 107 -0.38 -0.39 2.98
CA ILE A 107 -0.45 0.44 4.19
C ILE A 107 -1.63 1.41 4.08
N TYR A 108 -1.83 2.00 2.90
CA TYR A 108 -2.98 2.88 2.65
C TYR A 108 -4.30 2.15 2.92
N VAL A 109 -4.45 0.93 2.40
CA VAL A 109 -5.65 0.12 2.60
C VAL A 109 -5.88 -0.16 4.09
N LEU A 110 -4.83 -0.50 4.82
CA LEU A 110 -4.95 -0.74 6.26
C LEU A 110 -5.36 0.52 7.02
N LYS A 111 -4.85 1.68 6.62
CA LYS A 111 -5.18 2.95 7.28
C LYS A 111 -6.62 3.38 6.98
N GLN A 112 -7.15 3.04 5.80
CA GLN A 112 -8.56 3.28 5.46
C GLN A 112 -9.49 2.31 6.18
N GLY A 113 -8.97 1.14 6.54
CA GLY A 113 -9.77 0.03 7.05
C GLY A 113 -10.16 -0.91 5.91
N VAL A 114 -9.80 -2.18 6.06
CA VAL A 114 -9.99 -3.18 4.99
C VAL A 114 -11.45 -3.28 4.56
N ASN A 115 -12.36 -3.35 5.52
CA ASN A 115 -13.79 -3.48 5.21
C ASN A 115 -14.34 -2.24 4.52
N ASN A 116 -13.92 -1.05 4.94
CA ASN A 116 -14.31 0.20 4.28
C ASN A 116 -13.80 0.24 2.84
N PHE A 117 -12.55 -0.13 2.64
CA PHE A 117 -11.94 -0.14 1.31
C PHE A 117 -12.64 -1.13 0.39
N CYS A 118 -13.02 -2.29 0.91
CA CYS A 118 -13.63 -3.36 0.10
C CYS A 118 -15.15 -3.25 -0.02
N GLU A 119 -15.78 -2.35 0.71
CA GLU A 119 -17.25 -2.20 0.73
C GLU A 119 -17.89 -2.07 -0.65
N PRO A 120 -17.35 -1.25 -1.59
CA PRO A 120 -17.96 -1.15 -2.92
C PRO A 120 -18.10 -2.49 -3.64
N LEU A 121 -17.15 -3.41 -3.45
CA LEU A 121 -17.25 -4.76 -4.02
C LEU A 121 -18.25 -5.62 -3.28
N ASP A 122 -18.32 -5.49 -1.96
CA ASP A 122 -19.27 -6.25 -1.13
C ASP A 122 -20.70 -5.91 -1.50
N LEU A 123 -20.97 -4.66 -1.86
CA LEU A 123 -22.31 -4.20 -2.24
C LEU A 123 -22.75 -4.72 -3.61
N LEU A 124 -21.83 -5.23 -4.43
CA LEU A 124 -22.13 -5.79 -5.73
C LEU A 124 -22.53 -7.27 -5.68
N LYS A 125 -22.41 -7.89 -4.55
CA LYS A 125 -22.71 -9.33 -4.38
C LYS A 125 -24.17 -9.58 -4.06
#